data_3accabff6f6f601ba5a408cb001066a7
#
_entry.id   3accabff6f6f601ba5a408cb001066a7
#
_cell.length_a   1.000
_cell.length_b   1.000
_cell.length_c   1.000
_cell.angle_alpha   90.00
_cell.angle_beta   90.00
_cell.angle_gamma   90.00
#
_symmetry.space_group_name_H-M   'P 1'
#
loop_
_entity.id
_entity.type
_entity.pdbx_description
1 polymer ?
#
loop_
_entity_poly.entity_id
_entity_poly.type
_entity_poly.pdbx_seq_one_letter_code
_entity_poly.pdbx_strand_id
1 'polypeptide(L)'
;MEVLIYTKKKCPNCVTTKMILRAENIRYVEIDIESNPALLNDLPEGVRQMPQIFIDGQHVGGLAGLQAALTKLKDATPKTTGTP
;
A
#
# COMPACT_ATOMS: atom_id res chain seq x y z
N MET A 1 10.13 -3.98 6.81
CA MET A 1 8.96 -3.13 6.50
C MET A 1 7.74 -4.02 6.35
N GLU A 2 6.70 -3.71 7.10
CA GLU A 2 5.43 -4.42 7.00
C GLU A 2 4.46 -3.63 6.16
N VAL A 3 3.91 -4.26 5.14
CA VAL A 3 2.93 -3.60 4.29
C VAL A 3 1.62 -4.36 4.36
N LEU A 4 0.55 -3.65 4.66
CA LEU A 4 -0.79 -4.19 4.72
C LEU A 4 -1.64 -3.43 3.73
N ILE A 5 -2.34 -4.13 2.86
CA ILE A 5 -3.21 -3.46 1.88
C ILE A 5 -4.62 -4.00 2.00
N TYR A 6 -5.58 -3.08 2.00
CA TYR A 6 -6.99 -3.42 1.95
C TYR A 6 -7.45 -3.26 0.51
N THR A 7 -8.06 -4.28 -0.03
CA THR A 7 -8.46 -4.32 -1.44
C THR A 7 -9.91 -4.73 -1.59
N LYS A 8 -10.42 -4.63 -2.82
CA LYS A 8 -11.74 -5.14 -3.16
C LYS A 8 -11.68 -5.71 -4.56
N LYS A 9 -12.73 -6.43 -4.94
CA LYS A 9 -12.81 -6.98 -6.28
C LYS A 9 -13.02 -5.86 -7.29
N LYS A 10 -12.62 -6.11 -8.52
CA LYS A 10 -12.79 -5.15 -9.61
C LYS A 10 -12.18 -3.79 -9.29
N CYS A 11 -11.00 -3.80 -8.75
CA CYS A 11 -10.30 -2.58 -8.37
C CYS A 11 -8.99 -2.50 -9.14
N PRO A 12 -8.96 -1.75 -10.25
CA PRO A 12 -7.71 -1.64 -11.04
C PRO A 12 -6.55 -1.09 -10.24
N ASN A 13 -6.80 -0.13 -9.37
CA ASN A 13 -5.73 0.45 -8.54
C ASN A 13 -5.20 -0.57 -7.54
N CYS A 14 -6.03 -1.50 -7.10
CA CYS A 14 -5.55 -2.57 -6.22
C CYS A 14 -4.60 -3.49 -6.98
N VAL A 15 -4.93 -3.81 -8.22
CA VAL A 15 -4.05 -4.62 -9.05
C VAL A 15 -2.73 -3.90 -9.27
N THR A 16 -2.78 -2.62 -9.62
CA THR A 16 -1.58 -1.83 -9.84
C THR A 16 -0.72 -1.77 -8.58
N THR A 17 -1.35 -1.59 -7.44
CA THR A 17 -0.64 -1.56 -6.15
C THR A 17 0.14 -2.85 -5.93
N LYS A 18 -0.49 -3.99 -6.17
CA LYS A 18 0.18 -5.27 -5.99
C LYS A 18 1.33 -5.44 -6.98
N MET A 19 1.13 -4.98 -8.21
CA MET A 19 2.20 -5.05 -9.20
C MET A 19 3.40 -4.23 -8.79
N ILE A 20 3.17 -3.03 -8.27
CA ILE A 20 4.26 -2.17 -7.82
C ILE A 20 5.02 -2.82 -6.67
N LEU A 21 4.29 -3.35 -5.69
CA LEU A 21 4.94 -3.99 -4.55
C LEU A 21 5.78 -5.18 -4.97
N ARG A 22 5.28 -5.98 -5.90
CA ARG A 22 6.03 -7.12 -6.41
C ARG A 22 7.28 -6.67 -7.16
N ALA A 23 7.14 -5.63 -7.99
CA ALA A 23 8.27 -5.11 -8.75
C ALA A 23 9.36 -4.57 -7.84
N GLU A 24 8.99 -4.06 -6.68
CA GLU A 24 9.95 -3.53 -5.71
C GLU A 24 10.41 -4.60 -4.71
N ASN A 25 9.98 -5.85 -4.91
CA ASN A 25 10.33 -6.96 -4.02
C ASN A 25 9.88 -6.71 -2.57
N ILE A 26 8.74 -6.07 -2.42
CA ILE A 26 8.18 -5.78 -1.11
C ILE A 26 7.09 -6.81 -0.81
N ARG A 27 7.21 -7.48 0.32
CA ARG A 27 6.17 -8.38 0.78
C ARG A 27 5.02 -7.58 1.37
N TYR A 28 3.82 -8.11 1.20
CA TYR A 28 2.64 -7.43 1.72
C TYR A 28 1.60 -8.46 2.13
N VAL A 29 0.69 -8.03 2.99
CA VAL A 29 -0.50 -8.82 3.35
C VAL A 29 -1.69 -8.13 2.70
N GLU A 30 -2.48 -8.90 1.96
CA GLU A 30 -3.67 -8.38 1.30
C GLU A 30 -4.91 -8.79 2.06
N ILE A 31 -5.79 -7.84 2.33
CA ILE A 31 -7.06 -8.09 2.98
C ILE A 31 -8.17 -7.65 2.04
N ASP A 32 -8.96 -8.62 1.59
CA ASP A 32 -10.12 -8.35 0.73
C ASP A 32 -11.27 -7.96 1.63
N ILE A 33 -11.67 -6.70 1.59
CA ILE A 33 -12.73 -6.21 2.46
C ILE A 33 -14.10 -6.74 2.10
N GLU A 34 -14.27 -7.25 0.89
CA GLU A 34 -15.55 -7.86 0.51
C GLU A 34 -15.73 -9.21 1.17
N SER A 35 -14.64 -9.91 1.42
CA SER A 35 -14.66 -11.16 2.18
C SER A 35 -14.64 -10.92 3.69
N ASN A 36 -14.18 -9.74 4.11
CA ASN A 36 -14.02 -9.41 5.52
C ASN A 36 -14.55 -8.01 5.80
N PRO A 37 -15.86 -7.77 5.62
CA PRO A 37 -16.37 -6.38 5.70
C PRO A 37 -16.18 -5.72 7.05
N ALA A 38 -16.09 -6.49 8.12
CA ALA A 38 -15.89 -5.90 9.44
C ALA A 38 -14.54 -5.17 9.54
N LEU A 39 -13.59 -5.52 8.69
CA LEU A 39 -12.26 -4.88 8.72
C LEU A 39 -12.29 -3.45 8.19
N LEU A 40 -13.39 -3.03 7.57
CA LEU A 40 -13.55 -1.62 7.22
C LEU A 40 -13.49 -0.72 8.44
N ASN A 41 -13.82 -1.26 9.61
CA ASN A 41 -13.77 -0.49 10.84
C ASN A 41 -12.33 -0.15 11.25
N ASP A 42 -11.35 -0.84 10.71
CA ASP A 42 -9.94 -0.55 10.99
C ASP A 42 -9.43 0.63 10.20
N LEU A 43 -10.21 1.12 9.23
CA LEU A 43 -9.81 2.23 8.40
C LEU A 43 -10.32 3.53 8.99
N PRO A 44 -9.67 4.67 8.64
CA PRO A 44 -10.17 5.95 9.09
C PRO A 44 -11.61 6.17 8.67
N GLU A 45 -12.35 6.87 9.50
CA GLU A 45 -13.76 7.13 9.26
C GLU A 45 -13.95 7.83 7.92
N GLY A 46 -14.94 7.36 7.16
CA GLY A 46 -15.24 7.96 5.87
C GLY A 46 -14.43 7.42 4.70
N VAL A 47 -13.44 6.60 4.97
CA VAL A 47 -12.64 6.02 3.88
C VAL A 47 -13.41 4.87 3.25
N ARG A 48 -13.65 4.99 1.96
CA ARG A 48 -14.38 3.96 1.23
C ARG A 48 -13.70 3.50 -0.03
N GLN A 49 -12.65 4.18 -0.43
CA GLN A 49 -11.95 3.83 -1.66
C GLN A 49 -10.85 2.82 -1.35
N MET A 50 -10.65 1.92 -2.29
CA MET A 50 -9.55 0.96 -2.20
C MET A 50 -8.61 1.21 -3.36
N PRO A 51 -7.35 0.88 -3.24
CA PRO A 51 -6.73 0.24 -2.08
C PRO A 51 -6.49 1.21 -0.93
N GLN A 52 -6.37 0.68 0.27
CA GLN A 52 -5.90 1.46 1.43
C GLN A 52 -4.68 0.75 1.97
N ILE A 53 -3.61 1.48 2.14
CA ILE A 53 -2.30 0.90 2.37
C ILE A 53 -1.74 1.41 3.69
N PHE A 54 -1.21 0.48 4.48
CA PHE A 54 -0.52 0.79 5.72
C PHE A 54 0.91 0.26 5.62
N ILE A 55 1.85 1.09 6.00
CA ILE A 55 3.26 0.69 6.05
C ILE A 55 3.73 0.85 7.49
N ASP A 56 4.17 -0.26 8.09
CA ASP A 56 4.61 -0.31 9.49
C ASP A 56 3.57 0.33 10.41
N GLY A 57 2.29 0.04 10.14
CA GLY A 57 1.19 0.55 10.94
C GLY A 57 0.73 1.95 10.62
N GLN A 58 1.40 2.62 9.70
CA GLN A 58 1.04 3.98 9.33
C GLN A 58 0.21 4.00 8.06
N HIS A 59 -0.92 4.66 8.11
CA HIS A 59 -1.82 4.78 6.96
C HIS A 59 -1.21 5.75 5.94
N VAL A 60 -0.90 5.24 4.76
CA VAL A 60 -0.33 6.09 3.70
C VAL A 60 -1.36 6.44 2.62
N GLY A 61 -2.53 5.82 2.67
CA GLY A 61 -3.59 6.12 1.72
C GLY A 61 -3.69 5.10 0.61
N GLY A 62 -4.05 5.56 -0.57
CA GLY A 62 -4.23 4.68 -1.72
C GLY A 62 -2.99 4.56 -2.57
N LEU A 63 -3.20 4.33 -3.87
CA LEU A 63 -2.09 4.14 -4.79
C LEU A 63 -1.13 5.33 -4.81
N ALA A 64 -1.68 6.54 -4.85
CA ALA A 64 -0.82 7.73 -4.85
C ALA A 64 -0.01 7.83 -3.57
N GLY A 65 -0.61 7.46 -2.43
CA GLY A 65 0.10 7.45 -1.16
C GLY A 65 1.24 6.43 -1.14
N LEU A 66 1.00 5.25 -1.74
CA LEU A 66 2.04 4.25 -1.86
C LEU A 66 3.20 4.77 -2.71
N GLN A 67 2.88 5.37 -3.85
CA GLN A 67 3.92 5.89 -4.74
C GLN A 67 4.75 6.96 -4.05
N ALA A 68 4.10 7.85 -3.32
CA ALA A 68 4.80 8.90 -2.58
C ALA A 68 5.69 8.29 -1.49
N ALA A 69 5.18 7.28 -0.79
CA ALA A 69 5.94 6.62 0.27
C ALA A 69 7.17 5.91 -0.29
N LEU A 70 7.02 5.25 -1.43
CA LEU A 70 8.14 4.55 -2.04
C LEU A 70 9.20 5.52 -2.54
N THR A 71 8.77 6.65 -3.11
CA THR A 71 9.70 7.68 -3.54
C THR A 71 10.49 8.20 -2.34
N LYS A 72 9.80 8.44 -1.24
CA LYS A 72 10.45 8.92 -0.04
C LYS A 72 11.46 7.92 0.50
N LEU A 73 11.12 6.65 0.48
CA LEU A 73 12.02 5.60 0.93
C LEU A 73 13.26 5.52 0.04
N LYS A 74 13.08 5.67 -1.25
CA LYS A 74 14.20 5.64 -2.18
C LYS A 74 15.11 6.85 -1.97
N ASP A 75 14.52 8.01 -1.72
CA ASP A 75 15.30 9.20 -1.46
C ASP A 75 16.06 9.11 -0.15
N ALA A 76 15.49 8.42 0.83
CA ALA A 76 16.15 8.27 2.12
C ALA A 76 17.27 7.24 2.09
N THR A 77 17.28 6.39 1.08
CA THR A 77 18.35 5.40 0.96
C THR A 77 19.64 6.10 0.63
N PRO A 78 20.68 5.86 1.34
CA PRO A 78 21.95 6.47 1.01
C PRO A 78 22.31 6.08 -0.38
N LYS A 79 22.50 6.98 -1.10
CA LYS A 79 22.63 6.72 -2.37
C LYS A 79 23.75 6.20 -2.67
N THR A 80 24.10 5.91 -1.99
CA THR A 80 24.95 5.38 -2.15
C THR A 80 24.94 4.70 -3.09
N THR A 81 24.66 4.49 -3.20
CA THR A 81 24.47 3.98 -3.95
C THR A 81 24.40 4.37 -4.94
N GLY A 82 24.69 4.66 -5.24
CA GLY A 82 24.57 5.03 -6.06
C GLY A 82 24.34 5.22 -6.81
N THR A 83 24.37 5.18 -6.90
CA THR A 83 24.00 5.42 -7.56
C THR A 83 24.00 5.65 -8.14
N PRO A 84 24.16 5.60 -8.60
CA PRO A 84 23.99 5.85 -9.27
C PRO A 84 23.98 5.88 -9.80
#